data_8b86b6ddc6e1d71af9d99abde34ce64d
#
_entry.id   8b86b6ddc6e1d71af9d99abde34ce64d
#
_cell.length_a   1.000
_cell.length_b   1.000
_cell.length_c   1.000
_cell.angle_alpha   90.00
_cell.angle_beta   90.00
_cell.angle_gamma   90.00
#
_symmetry.space_group_name_H-M   'P 1'
#
loop_
_entity.id
_entity.type
_entity.pdbx_description
1 polymer ?
#
loop_
_entity_poly.entity_id
_entity_poly.type
_entity_poly.pdbx_seq_one_letter_code
_entity_poly.pdbx_strand_id
1 'polypeptide(L)' 'MNPKINKLKAEKEKNIRKIAEMTARNEEIDKQVTELENLDIIGIVRENEFTPEQLAELILSLKKEGNVNE' A
#
# COMPACT_ATOMS: atom_id res chain seq x y z
N MET A 1 26.72 11.95 35.95
CA MET A 1 25.85 11.49 34.81
C MET A 1 26.69 10.93 33.69
N ASN A 2 26.25 9.84 33.12
CA ASN A 2 26.97 9.20 32.01
C ASN A 2 26.59 9.84 30.67
N PRO A 3 27.52 10.52 29.96
CA PRO A 3 27.20 11.15 28.67
C PRO A 3 26.75 10.15 27.57
N LYS A 4 27.12 8.90 27.70
CA LYS A 4 26.69 7.86 26.75
C LYS A 4 25.19 7.60 26.82
N ILE A 5 24.58 7.75 27.98
CA ILE A 5 23.13 7.57 28.16
C ILE A 5 22.37 8.61 27.34
N ASN A 6 22.79 9.86 27.41
CA ASN A 6 22.13 10.94 26.65
C ASN A 6 22.29 10.76 25.12
N LYS A 7 23.46 10.32 24.68
CA LYS A 7 23.71 10.03 23.27
C LYS A 7 22.83 8.90 22.74
N LEU A 8 22.71 7.84 23.53
CA LEU A 8 21.86 6.69 23.16
C LEU A 8 20.39 7.06 23.13
N LYS A 9 19.92 7.85 24.08
CA LYS A 9 18.55 8.36 24.10
C LYS A 9 18.26 9.24 22.89
N ALA A 10 19.19 10.12 22.53
CA ALA A 10 19.05 10.99 21.37
C ALA A 10 18.99 10.18 20.07
N GLU A 11 19.85 9.17 19.96
CA GLU A 11 19.85 8.26 18.81
C GLU A 11 18.53 7.51 18.71
N LYS A 12 18.01 7.02 19.82
CA LYS A 12 16.72 6.32 19.86
C LYS A 12 15.59 7.24 19.38
N GLU A 13 15.56 8.48 19.83
CA GLU A 13 14.54 9.43 19.39
C GLU A 13 14.63 9.74 17.91
N LYS A 14 15.85 9.89 17.39
CA LYS A 14 16.06 10.07 15.95
C LYS A 14 15.53 8.88 15.16
N ASN A 15 15.79 7.66 15.64
CA ASN A 15 15.31 6.44 15.01
C ASN A 15 13.78 6.37 15.03
N ILE A 16 13.16 6.75 16.14
CA ILE A 16 11.69 6.79 16.25
C ILE A 16 11.09 7.72 15.19
N ARG A 17 11.67 8.89 15.00
CA ARG A 17 11.22 9.83 13.96
C ARG A 17 11.41 9.25 12.57
N LYS A 18 12.53 8.59 12.29
CA LYS A 18 12.79 7.95 10.99
C LYS A 18 11.79 6.82 10.72
N ILE A 19 11.48 6.02 11.74
CA ILE A 19 10.49 4.95 11.61
C ILE A 19 9.12 5.54 11.25
N ALA A 20 8.72 6.62 11.92
CA ALA A 20 7.45 7.29 11.63
C ALA A 20 7.41 7.84 10.20
N GLU A 21 8.49 8.46 9.75
CA GLU A 21 8.60 8.98 8.39
C GLU A 21 8.52 7.86 7.35
N MET A 22 9.24 6.76 7.59
CA MET A 22 9.23 5.61 6.69
C MET A 22 7.87 4.93 6.66
N THR A 23 7.20 4.84 7.80
CA THR A 23 5.85 4.29 7.88
C THR A 23 4.86 5.12 7.05
N ALA A 24 4.92 6.45 7.18
CA ALA A 24 4.11 7.36 6.39
C ALA A 24 4.41 7.24 4.89
N ARG A 25 5.69 7.12 4.54
CA ARG A 25 6.09 6.93 3.13
C ARG A 25 5.56 5.61 2.58
N ASN A 26 5.62 4.54 3.36
CA ASN A 26 5.11 3.24 2.94
C ASN A 26 3.60 3.27 2.70
N GLU A 27 2.86 3.97 3.53
CA GLU A 27 1.41 4.15 3.34
C GLU A 27 1.13 4.89 2.02
N GLU A 28 1.93 5.91 1.71
CA GLU A 28 1.81 6.63 0.45
C GLU A 28 2.15 5.75 -0.75
N ILE A 29 3.18 4.94 -0.63
CA ILE A 29 3.57 3.97 -1.68
C ILE A 29 2.44 2.98 -1.91
N ASP A 30 1.83 2.45 -0.84
CA ASP A 30 0.71 1.51 -0.95
C ASP A 30 -0.46 2.13 -1.72
N LYS A 31 -0.76 3.40 -1.49
CA LYS A 31 -1.80 4.12 -2.24
C LYS A 31 -1.45 4.25 -3.71
N GLN A 32 -0.20 4.60 -4.02
CA GLN A 32 0.27 4.71 -5.40
C GLN A 32 0.21 3.38 -6.12
N VAL A 33 0.61 2.30 -5.45
CA VAL A 33 0.54 0.95 -6.01
C VAL A 33 -0.92 0.59 -6.33
N THR A 34 -1.83 0.83 -5.40
CA THR A 34 -3.25 0.56 -5.61
C THR A 34 -3.80 1.35 -6.79
N GLU A 35 -3.46 2.64 -6.90
CA GLU A 35 -3.90 3.48 -8.03
C GLU A 35 -3.39 2.95 -9.37
N LEU A 36 -2.12 2.54 -9.43
CA LEU A 36 -1.53 2.01 -10.66
C LEU A 36 -2.14 0.66 -11.05
N GLU A 37 -2.37 -0.22 -10.07
CA GLU A 37 -3.05 -1.49 -10.30
C GLU A 37 -4.46 -1.29 -10.85
N ASN A 38 -5.19 -0.30 -10.31
CA ASN A 38 -6.53 0.04 -10.79
C ASN A 38 -6.50 0.56 -12.23
N LEU A 39 -5.51 1.39 -12.57
CA LEU A 39 -5.33 1.87 -13.94
C LEU A 39 -5.03 0.72 -14.90
N ASP A 40 -4.23 -0.24 -14.48
CA ASP A 40 -3.93 -1.43 -15.28
C ASP A 40 -5.19 -2.26 -15.54
N ILE A 41 -6.03 -2.44 -14.52
CA ILE A 41 -7.30 -3.15 -14.64
C ILE A 41 -8.21 -2.44 -15.63
N ILE A 42 -8.33 -1.11 -15.54
CA ILE A 42 -9.12 -0.31 -16.47
C ILE A 42 -8.61 -0.48 -17.90
N GLY A 43 -7.29 -0.49 -18.09
CA GLY A 43 -6.67 -0.73 -19.39
C GLY A 43 -7.05 -2.08 -19.97
N ILE A 44 -6.98 -3.14 -19.16
CA ILE A 44 -7.36 -4.50 -19.56
C ILE A 44 -8.85 -4.56 -19.95
N VAL A 45 -9.70 -3.93 -19.16
CA VAL A 45 -11.14 -3.85 -19.44
C VAL A 45 -11.41 -3.20 -20.79
N ARG A 46 -10.75 -2.08 -21.07
CA ARG A 46 -10.89 -1.37 -22.35
C ARG A 46 -10.40 -2.18 -23.55
N GLU A 47 -9.24 -2.81 -23.40
CA GLU A 47 -8.63 -3.61 -24.47
C GLU A 47 -9.47 -4.84 -24.84
N ASN A 48 -10.13 -5.44 -23.86
CA ASN A 48 -10.90 -6.67 -24.04
C ASN A 48 -12.40 -6.42 -24.29
N GLU A 49 -12.82 -5.18 -24.34
CA GLU A 49 -14.22 -4.80 -24.61
C GLU A 49 -15.23 -5.57 -23.75
N PHE A 50 -14.96 -5.62 -22.45
CA PHE A 50 -15.86 -6.30 -21.51
C PHE A 50 -17.26 -5.70 -21.54
N THR A 51 -18.27 -6.56 -21.56
CA THR A 51 -19.66 -6.16 -21.31
C THR A 51 -19.82 -5.78 -19.84
N PRO A 52 -20.86 -5.01 -19.48
CA PRO A 52 -21.13 -4.71 -18.06
C PRO A 52 -21.24 -5.95 -17.19
N GLU A 53 -21.81 -7.04 -17.72
CA GLU A 53 -21.93 -8.30 -17.01
C GLU A 53 -20.58 -8.96 -16.75
N GLN A 54 -19.71 -8.99 -17.77
CA GLN A 54 -18.36 -9.52 -17.64
C GLN A 54 -17.54 -8.70 -16.67
N LEU A 55 -17.70 -7.39 -16.69
CA LEU A 55 -17.02 -6.51 -15.75
C LEU A 55 -17.46 -6.77 -14.32
N ALA A 56 -18.76 -6.97 -14.08
CA ALA A 56 -19.30 -7.30 -12.77
C ALA A 56 -18.73 -8.62 -12.26
N GLU A 57 -18.63 -9.64 -13.11
CA GLU A 57 -18.02 -10.93 -12.77
C GLU A 57 -16.55 -10.77 -12.38
N LEU A 58 -15.79 -9.98 -13.13
CA LEU A 58 -14.39 -9.70 -12.84
C LEU A 58 -14.24 -9.04 -11.48
N ILE A 59 -15.04 -8.03 -11.18
CA ILE A 59 -15.01 -7.33 -9.90
C ILE A 59 -15.31 -8.28 -8.74
N LEU A 60 -16.31 -9.15 -8.90
CA LEU A 60 -16.65 -10.15 -7.89
C LEU A 60 -15.51 -11.14 -7.66
N SER A 61 -14.84 -11.57 -8.71
CA SER A 61 -13.67 -12.46 -8.63
C SER A 61 -12.54 -11.82 -7.83
N LEU A 62 -12.24 -10.56 -8.08
CA LEU A 62 -11.20 -9.82 -7.36
C LEU A 62 -11.55 -9.67 -5.88
N LYS A 63 -12.79 -9.41 -5.56
CA LYS A 63 -13.26 -9.31 -4.16
C LYS A 63 -13.14 -10.65 -3.43
N LYS A 64 -13.47 -11.76 -4.10
CA LYS A 64 -13.31 -13.10 -3.52
C LYS A 64 -11.85 -13.40 -3.20
N GLU A 65 -10.94 -13.09 -4.10
CA GLU A 65 -9.51 -13.29 -3.88
C GLU A 65 -9.01 -12.46 -2.71
N GLY A 66 -9.46 -11.22 -2.58
CA GLY A 66 -9.13 -10.36 -1.45
C GLY A 66 -9.63 -10.91 -0.12
N ASN A 67 -10.76 -11.61 -0.11
CA ASN A 67 -11.35 -12.17 1.10
C ASN A 67 -10.69 -13.50 1.54
N VAL A 68 -10.05 -14.20 0.64
CA VAL A 68 -9.40 -15.49 0.92
C VAL A 68 -8.21 -15.34 1.87
N ASN A 69 -7.62 -14.17 1.93
CA ASN A 69 -6.43 -13.90 2.75
C ASN A 69 -6.76 -13.54 4.20
N GLU A 70 -8.00 -13.49 4.55
CA GLU A 70 -8.41 -13.29 5.92
C GLU A 70 -8.47 -14.62 6.68
#